data_c56a5d486c9f2892cfe764b36840e6b7
#
_entry.id   c56a5d486c9f2892cfe764b36840e6b7
#
_cell.length_a   1.000
_cell.length_b   1.000
_cell.length_c   1.000
_cell.angle_alpha   90.00
_cell.angle_beta   90.00
_cell.angle_gamma   90.00
#
_symmetry.space_group_name_H-M   'P 1'
#
loop_
_entity.id
_entity.type
_entity.pdbx_description
1 polymer ?
#
loop_
_entity_poly.entity_id
_entity_poly.type
_entity_poly.pdbx_seq_one_letter_code
_entity_poly.pdbx_strand_id
1 'polypeptide(L)'
;VIEAYAYVGKDTKIGNDVVIKQGARILSDTTIGDHSRVFSYAIVGDIPQDISYKEEQKSGVVIGKNATIREFATINSGTAKGDGFTRIGDNAFIMAYCHIAHDCLLGNNIILANNATLAGHVELGDFTVVGGLTPIHQFVKVGEGCMIAGASALSQDIVPFCLAEGNRASIRSLNLVGTRRRFDKDEVDRLSRAFKTLFRQGDLKENAKNLLENQESENVKKMCHFILETKR
;
A
#
# COMPACT_ATOMS: atom_id res chain seq x y z
N VAL A 1 18.60 -6.57 16.96
CA VAL A 1 19.35 -5.49 17.64
C VAL A 1 18.40 -4.36 17.99
N ILE A 2 18.42 -3.89 19.26
CA ILE A 2 17.68 -2.70 19.69
C ILE A 2 18.72 -1.67 20.14
N GLU A 3 18.76 -0.53 19.48
CA GLU A 3 19.73 0.54 19.77
C GLU A 3 19.29 1.41 20.97
N ALA A 4 20.21 2.25 21.46
CA ALA A 4 19.95 3.12 22.59
C ALA A 4 18.75 4.06 22.35
N TYR A 5 17.99 4.36 23.42
CA TYR A 5 16.80 5.22 23.39
C TYR A 5 15.66 4.74 22.49
N ALA A 6 15.72 3.53 21.90
CA ALA A 6 14.57 2.92 21.27
C ALA A 6 13.55 2.50 22.34
N TYR A 7 12.27 2.66 22.04
CA TYR A 7 11.17 2.22 22.90
C TYR A 7 10.46 1.02 22.28
N VAL A 8 10.26 -0.04 23.06
CA VAL A 8 9.47 -1.22 22.67
C VAL A 8 8.37 -1.41 23.70
N GLY A 9 7.15 -1.28 23.26
CA GLY A 9 5.94 -1.37 24.07
C GLY A 9 5.63 -2.79 24.53
N LYS A 10 4.69 -2.89 25.46
CA LYS A 10 4.17 -4.16 25.97
C LYS A 10 3.47 -4.94 24.84
N ASP A 11 3.49 -6.28 24.92
CA ASP A 11 2.83 -7.19 23.97
C ASP A 11 3.29 -7.05 22.49
N THR A 12 4.48 -6.42 22.30
CA THR A 12 5.14 -6.32 21.00
C THR A 12 5.84 -7.64 20.65
N LYS A 13 5.68 -8.08 19.38
CA LYS A 13 6.35 -9.29 18.85
C LYS A 13 7.39 -8.87 17.82
N ILE A 14 8.65 -9.14 18.11
CA ILE A 14 9.79 -8.83 17.25
C ILE A 14 10.38 -10.13 16.70
N GLY A 15 10.44 -10.25 15.38
CA GLY A 15 11.03 -11.41 14.69
C GLY A 15 12.54 -11.49 14.82
N ASN A 16 13.13 -12.48 14.14
CA ASN A 16 14.58 -12.70 14.13
C ASN A 16 15.29 -11.63 13.30
N ASP A 17 16.52 -11.30 13.70
CA ASP A 17 17.41 -10.36 12.98
C ASP A 17 16.81 -8.97 12.70
N VAL A 18 15.79 -8.57 13.47
CA VAL A 18 15.22 -7.24 13.39
C VAL A 18 16.17 -6.21 14.00
N VAL A 19 16.30 -5.05 13.35
CA VAL A 19 17.10 -3.92 13.84
C VAL A 19 16.16 -2.74 14.10
N ILE A 20 16.12 -2.27 15.35
CA ILE A 20 15.38 -1.07 15.78
C ILE A 20 16.42 -0.01 16.13
N LYS A 21 16.45 1.05 15.34
CA LYS A 21 17.44 2.13 15.44
C LYS A 21 17.12 3.11 16.58
N GLN A 22 18.13 3.90 16.93
CA GLN A 22 18.08 4.89 18.00
C GLN A 22 16.82 5.76 17.92
N GLY A 23 16.11 5.91 19.06
CA GLY A 23 14.94 6.76 19.19
C GLY A 23 13.68 6.30 18.45
N ALA A 24 13.71 5.16 17.75
CA ALA A 24 12.49 4.57 17.19
C ALA A 24 11.54 4.10 18.29
N ARG A 25 10.24 4.20 18.03
CA ARG A 25 9.20 3.79 18.98
C ARG A 25 8.31 2.72 18.35
N ILE A 26 8.29 1.55 18.96
CA ILE A 26 7.39 0.45 18.62
C ILE A 26 6.38 0.35 19.75
N LEU A 27 5.13 0.71 19.46
CA LEU A 27 4.08 0.75 20.47
C LEU A 27 3.46 -0.64 20.66
N SER A 28 2.57 -0.76 21.65
CA SER A 28 1.97 -2.04 22.07
C SER A 28 1.19 -2.71 20.94
N ASP A 29 1.01 -4.04 21.02
CA ASP A 29 0.30 -4.88 20.05
C ASP A 29 0.85 -4.80 18.61
N THR A 30 2.13 -4.40 18.47
CA THR A 30 2.81 -4.38 17.16
C THR A 30 3.58 -5.68 16.94
N THR A 31 3.42 -6.25 15.74
CA THR A 31 4.21 -7.39 15.26
C THR A 31 5.12 -6.95 14.12
N ILE A 32 6.41 -7.26 14.19
CA ILE A 32 7.41 -6.98 13.14
C ILE A 32 8.05 -8.30 12.72
N GLY A 33 7.95 -8.64 11.44
CA GLY A 33 8.51 -9.85 10.84
C GLY A 33 10.03 -9.85 10.74
N ASP A 34 10.61 -11.03 10.52
CA ASP A 34 12.05 -11.26 10.48
C ASP A 34 12.81 -10.34 9.52
N HIS A 35 14.07 -10.06 9.82
CA HIS A 35 15.01 -9.29 9.00
C HIS A 35 14.58 -7.85 8.69
N SER A 36 13.59 -7.32 9.39
CA SER A 36 13.08 -5.96 9.20
C SER A 36 13.95 -4.92 9.91
N ARG A 37 13.90 -3.68 9.42
CA ARG A 37 14.65 -2.55 9.96
C ARG A 37 13.74 -1.35 10.20
N VAL A 38 13.73 -0.85 11.42
CA VAL A 38 13.02 0.38 11.79
C VAL A 38 14.07 1.45 12.11
N PHE A 39 14.09 2.51 11.32
CA PHE A 39 15.09 3.57 11.41
C PHE A 39 14.75 4.60 12.48
N SER A 40 15.71 5.48 12.74
CA SER A 40 15.67 6.41 13.85
C SER A 40 14.42 7.29 13.82
N TYR A 41 13.79 7.44 14.99
CA TYR A 41 12.61 8.27 15.21
C TYR A 41 11.36 7.87 14.41
N ALA A 42 11.32 6.71 13.78
CA ALA A 42 10.08 6.16 13.25
C ALA A 42 9.16 5.76 14.41
N ILE A 43 7.85 5.94 14.24
CA ILE A 43 6.83 5.59 15.24
C ILE A 43 5.89 4.57 14.62
N VAL A 44 5.82 3.38 15.21
CA VAL A 44 5.01 2.26 14.72
C VAL A 44 4.04 1.81 15.79
N GLY A 45 2.77 1.76 15.45
CA GLY A 45 1.71 1.27 16.34
C GLY A 45 1.13 2.32 17.26
N ASP A 46 1.31 3.61 16.98
CA ASP A 46 0.65 4.67 17.76
C ASP A 46 -0.86 4.67 17.52
N ILE A 47 -1.60 5.29 18.43
CA ILE A 47 -3.07 5.35 18.37
C ILE A 47 -3.56 5.96 17.05
N PRO A 48 -4.73 5.52 16.55
CA PRO A 48 -5.31 6.09 15.34
C PRO A 48 -5.60 7.59 15.46
N GLN A 49 -5.34 8.33 14.38
CA GLN A 49 -5.77 9.72 14.26
C GLN A 49 -7.25 9.78 13.82
N ASP A 50 -8.13 9.11 14.56
CA ASP A 50 -9.58 9.07 14.35
C ASP A 50 -10.29 9.60 15.59
N ILE A 51 -11.08 10.66 15.43
CA ILE A 51 -11.81 11.32 16.51
C ILE A 51 -12.74 10.34 17.28
N SER A 52 -13.19 9.28 16.61
CA SER A 52 -14.06 8.27 17.22
C SER A 52 -13.33 7.12 17.88
N TYR A 53 -11.99 7.10 17.85
CA TYR A 53 -11.19 6.06 18.48
C TYR A 53 -11.36 6.08 20.01
N LYS A 54 -11.42 4.88 20.61
CA LYS A 54 -11.47 4.69 22.04
C LYS A 54 -10.31 3.78 22.46
N GLU A 55 -9.55 4.20 23.46
CA GLU A 55 -8.34 3.49 23.92
C GLU A 55 -8.56 2.06 24.41
N GLU A 56 -9.80 1.73 24.82
CA GLU A 56 -10.14 0.38 25.30
C GLU A 56 -10.21 -0.65 24.13
N GLN A 57 -10.17 -0.19 22.88
CA GLN A 57 -10.22 -1.07 21.72
C GLN A 57 -8.89 -1.79 21.52
N LYS A 58 -8.96 -3.11 21.29
CA LYS A 58 -7.78 -3.85 20.85
C LYS A 58 -7.38 -3.39 19.46
N SER A 59 -6.19 -2.83 19.35
CA SER A 59 -5.68 -2.33 18.08
C SER A 59 -4.16 -2.52 18.00
N GLY A 60 -3.65 -2.65 16.77
CA GLY A 60 -2.23 -2.88 16.58
C GLY A 60 -1.77 -2.75 15.13
N VAL A 61 -0.51 -3.10 14.90
CA VAL A 61 0.13 -3.12 13.58
C VAL A 61 0.77 -4.47 13.33
N VAL A 62 0.61 -4.99 12.13
CA VAL A 62 1.30 -6.20 11.68
C VAL A 62 2.16 -5.85 10.47
N ILE A 63 3.46 -6.06 10.58
CA ILE A 63 4.45 -5.83 9.53
C ILE A 63 5.09 -7.16 9.18
N GLY A 64 5.13 -7.47 7.88
CA GLY A 64 5.76 -8.66 7.35
C GLY A 64 7.29 -8.65 7.45
N LYS A 65 7.93 -9.59 6.78
CA LYS A 65 9.39 -9.79 6.79
C LYS A 65 10.11 -8.81 5.86
N ASN A 66 11.42 -8.60 6.12
CA ASN A 66 12.30 -7.77 5.29
C ASN A 66 11.79 -6.33 5.08
N ALA A 67 10.94 -5.82 5.95
CA ALA A 67 10.45 -4.46 5.84
C ALA A 67 11.54 -3.44 6.24
N THR A 68 11.61 -2.34 5.51
CA THR A 68 12.47 -1.20 5.84
C THR A 68 11.60 0.03 6.07
N ILE A 69 11.57 0.52 7.30
CA ILE A 69 10.81 1.69 7.71
C ILE A 69 11.82 2.79 8.04
N ARG A 70 11.87 3.83 7.21
CA ARG A 70 12.85 4.90 7.32
C ARG A 70 12.45 5.94 8.35
N GLU A 71 13.35 6.88 8.54
CA GLU A 71 13.32 7.89 9.60
C GLU A 71 12.03 8.71 9.59
N PHE A 72 11.49 8.97 10.78
CA PHE A 72 10.29 9.79 10.99
C PHE A 72 9.02 9.27 10.28
N ALA A 73 9.03 8.05 9.76
CA ALA A 73 7.80 7.44 9.28
C ALA A 73 6.87 7.17 10.46
N THR A 74 5.55 7.34 10.24
CA THR A 74 4.52 7.07 11.25
C THR A 74 3.52 6.05 10.73
N ILE A 75 3.21 5.04 11.53
CA ILE A 75 2.26 3.98 11.21
C ILE A 75 1.30 3.85 12.38
N ASN A 76 0.04 4.20 12.17
CA ASN A 76 -0.98 4.07 13.21
C ASN A 76 -1.55 2.65 13.28
N SER A 77 -1.97 2.25 14.46
CA SER A 77 -2.73 1.01 14.68
C SER A 77 -4.13 1.08 14.08
N GLY A 78 -4.80 -0.05 13.94
CA GLY A 78 -6.15 -0.12 13.40
C GLY A 78 -7.23 0.33 14.38
N THR A 79 -8.48 0.30 13.94
CA THR A 79 -9.67 0.66 14.74
C THR A 79 -10.67 -0.49 14.74
N ALA A 80 -11.67 -0.43 15.64
CA ALA A 80 -12.79 -1.37 15.66
C ALA A 80 -13.73 -1.24 14.44
N LYS A 81 -13.55 -0.22 13.60
CA LYS A 81 -14.26 -0.09 12.31
C LYS A 81 -13.70 -1.03 11.25
N GLY A 82 -12.43 -1.41 11.39
CA GLY A 82 -11.77 -2.49 10.64
C GLY A 82 -11.69 -3.78 11.46
N ASP A 83 -10.60 -4.52 11.31
CA ASP A 83 -10.30 -5.69 12.13
C ASP A 83 -9.42 -5.38 13.35
N GLY A 84 -9.16 -4.10 13.61
CA GLY A 84 -8.29 -3.61 14.67
C GLY A 84 -6.82 -3.50 14.27
N PHE A 85 -6.44 -3.83 13.04
CA PHE A 85 -5.04 -3.84 12.65
C PHE A 85 -4.77 -3.10 11.35
N THR A 86 -3.71 -2.31 11.34
CA THR A 86 -3.03 -1.87 10.12
C THR A 86 -2.04 -2.95 9.70
N ARG A 87 -2.06 -3.34 8.43
CA ARG A 87 -1.26 -4.47 7.92
C ARG A 87 -0.36 -4.05 6.78
N ILE A 88 0.89 -4.49 6.84
CA ILE A 88 1.91 -4.26 5.83
C ILE A 88 2.56 -5.60 5.52
N GLY A 89 2.55 -5.98 4.24
CA GLY A 89 3.13 -7.25 3.76
C GLY A 89 4.65 -7.27 3.79
N ASP A 90 5.22 -8.33 3.20
CA ASP A 90 6.66 -8.56 3.14
C ASP A 90 7.37 -7.61 2.18
N ASN A 91 8.67 -7.36 2.42
CA ASN A 91 9.56 -6.57 1.58
C ASN A 91 9.09 -5.12 1.35
N ALA A 92 8.37 -4.54 2.29
CA ALA A 92 7.94 -3.15 2.20
C ALA A 92 9.13 -2.19 2.38
N PHE A 93 9.22 -1.17 1.52
CA PHE A 93 10.21 -0.09 1.63
C PHE A 93 9.48 1.25 1.83
N ILE A 94 9.41 1.67 3.07
CA ILE A 94 8.70 2.89 3.50
C ILE A 94 9.75 3.96 3.79
N MET A 95 9.85 4.96 2.90
CA MET A 95 10.86 6.00 3.00
C MET A 95 10.54 7.02 4.08
N ALA A 96 11.48 7.94 4.30
CA ALA A 96 11.39 8.91 5.39
C ALA A 96 10.14 9.80 5.28
N TYR A 97 9.59 10.14 6.46
CA TYR A 97 8.41 10.99 6.60
C TYR A 97 7.11 10.44 5.98
N CYS A 98 7.05 9.18 5.59
CA CYS A 98 5.79 8.59 5.17
C CYS A 98 4.81 8.47 6.34
N HIS A 99 3.51 8.59 6.03
CA HIS A 99 2.45 8.33 7.00
C HIS A 99 1.53 7.23 6.49
N ILE A 100 1.27 6.23 7.33
CA ILE A 100 0.29 5.19 7.10
C ILE A 100 -0.74 5.29 8.23
N ALA A 101 -1.94 5.74 7.89
CA ALA A 101 -3.03 5.85 8.86
C ALA A 101 -3.61 4.48 9.22
N HIS A 102 -4.57 4.51 10.13
CA HIS A 102 -5.25 3.32 10.67
C HIS A 102 -5.94 2.47 9.60
N ASP A 103 -6.03 1.18 9.85
CA ASP A 103 -6.78 0.21 9.02
C ASP A 103 -6.30 0.10 7.56
N CYS A 104 -5.11 0.62 7.23
CA CYS A 104 -4.52 0.43 5.92
C CYS A 104 -4.09 -1.02 5.71
N LEU A 105 -4.30 -1.53 4.48
CA LEU A 105 -3.92 -2.86 4.06
C LEU A 105 -2.93 -2.75 2.89
N LEU A 106 -1.65 -2.99 3.16
CA LEU A 106 -0.58 -2.93 2.16
C LEU A 106 -0.10 -4.34 1.85
N GLY A 107 -0.08 -4.68 0.56
CA GLY A 107 0.45 -5.94 0.06
C GLY A 107 1.97 -6.07 0.18
N ASN A 108 2.55 -7.01 -0.53
CA ASN A 108 3.98 -7.28 -0.53
C ASN A 108 4.73 -6.39 -1.53
N ASN A 109 6.03 -6.15 -1.28
CA ASN A 109 6.91 -5.40 -2.17
C ASN A 109 6.43 -3.97 -2.45
N ILE A 110 5.82 -3.33 -1.47
CA ILE A 110 5.34 -1.95 -1.55
C ILE A 110 6.51 -0.98 -1.42
N ILE A 111 6.48 0.08 -2.22
CA ILE A 111 7.41 1.21 -2.08
C ILE A 111 6.60 2.49 -1.86
N LEU A 112 6.83 3.13 -0.72
CA LEU A 112 6.35 4.49 -0.44
C LEU A 112 7.52 5.44 -0.46
N ALA A 113 7.57 6.33 -1.43
CA ALA A 113 8.61 7.36 -1.49
C ALA A 113 8.37 8.47 -0.46
N ASN A 114 9.39 9.27 -0.18
CA ASN A 114 9.38 10.26 0.88
C ASN A 114 8.08 11.10 0.92
N ASN A 115 7.52 11.25 2.12
CA ASN A 115 6.29 12.02 2.37
C ASN A 115 5.04 11.47 1.67
N ALA A 116 5.03 10.23 1.20
CA ALA A 116 3.77 9.60 0.79
C ALA A 116 2.87 9.45 2.02
N THR A 117 1.59 9.81 1.88
CA THR A 117 0.64 9.88 3.00
C THR A 117 -0.61 9.09 2.67
N LEU A 118 -0.86 8.02 3.39
CA LEU A 118 -2.05 7.19 3.25
C LEU A 118 -3.04 7.53 4.34
N ALA A 119 -4.25 7.97 3.97
CA ALA A 119 -5.35 8.14 4.92
C ALA A 119 -5.93 6.78 5.34
N GLY A 120 -6.86 6.77 6.29
CA GLY A 120 -7.42 5.52 6.83
C GLY A 120 -8.06 4.60 5.79
N HIS A 121 -7.96 3.29 6.01
CA HIS A 121 -8.55 2.24 5.17
C HIS A 121 -8.06 2.21 3.71
N VAL A 122 -6.89 2.76 3.41
CA VAL A 122 -6.29 2.63 2.07
C VAL A 122 -5.80 1.21 1.85
N GLU A 123 -6.11 0.65 0.69
CA GLU A 123 -5.63 -0.66 0.27
C GLU A 123 -4.63 -0.50 -0.89
N LEU A 124 -3.43 -1.07 -0.76
CA LEU A 124 -2.42 -1.14 -1.83
C LEU A 124 -2.14 -2.60 -2.18
N GLY A 125 -2.37 -2.98 -3.43
CA GLY A 125 -2.00 -4.30 -3.95
C GLY A 125 -0.49 -4.47 -4.07
N ASP A 126 -0.03 -5.72 -4.14
CA ASP A 126 1.38 -6.08 -4.25
C ASP A 126 2.14 -5.27 -5.31
N PHE A 127 3.43 -4.99 -5.08
CA PHE A 127 4.31 -4.29 -6.02
C PHE A 127 3.86 -2.86 -6.40
N THR A 128 2.98 -2.26 -5.61
CA THR A 128 2.59 -0.86 -5.83
C THR A 128 3.69 0.10 -5.39
N VAL A 129 3.94 1.10 -6.21
CA VAL A 129 4.88 2.19 -5.93
C VAL A 129 4.11 3.50 -5.82
N VAL A 130 4.25 4.18 -4.69
CA VAL A 130 3.68 5.51 -4.46
C VAL A 130 4.81 6.52 -4.46
N GLY A 131 4.76 7.46 -5.39
CA GLY A 131 5.73 8.54 -5.53
C GLY A 131 5.74 9.51 -4.35
N GLY A 132 6.81 10.26 -4.20
CA GLY A 132 6.97 11.20 -3.09
C GLY A 132 5.92 12.32 -3.07
N LEU A 133 5.61 12.85 -1.87
CA LEU A 133 4.63 13.93 -1.68
C LEU A 133 3.23 13.60 -2.22
N THR A 134 2.83 12.35 -2.16
CA THR A 134 1.57 11.85 -2.72
C THR A 134 0.58 11.50 -1.61
N PRO A 135 -0.47 12.32 -1.36
CA PRO A 135 -1.57 11.95 -0.49
C PRO A 135 -2.56 11.02 -1.20
N ILE A 136 -3.00 9.99 -0.49
CA ILE A 136 -4.04 9.05 -0.91
C ILE A 136 -5.24 9.18 0.05
N HIS A 137 -6.41 9.47 -0.51
CA HIS A 137 -7.65 9.67 0.25
C HIS A 137 -8.13 8.36 0.90
N GLN A 138 -8.84 8.48 2.01
CA GLN A 138 -9.38 7.34 2.75
C GLN A 138 -10.24 6.40 1.87
N PHE A 139 -10.17 5.11 2.13
CA PHE A 139 -10.88 4.04 1.42
C PHE A 139 -10.52 3.86 -0.06
N VAL A 140 -9.48 4.52 -0.54
CA VAL A 140 -8.99 4.30 -1.90
C VAL A 140 -8.31 2.95 -2.00
N LYS A 141 -8.61 2.22 -3.09
CA LYS A 141 -7.96 0.95 -3.44
C LYS A 141 -7.05 1.16 -4.65
N VAL A 142 -5.80 0.77 -4.49
CA VAL A 142 -4.82 0.78 -5.58
C VAL A 142 -4.47 -0.67 -5.90
N GLY A 143 -4.72 -1.08 -7.13
CA GLY A 143 -4.46 -2.44 -7.56
C GLY A 143 -2.98 -2.81 -7.62
N GLU A 144 -2.70 -4.10 -7.79
CA GLU A 144 -1.36 -4.66 -7.90
C GLU A 144 -0.52 -3.99 -9.00
N GLY A 145 0.76 -3.76 -8.73
CA GLY A 145 1.72 -3.30 -9.73
C GLY A 145 1.50 -1.88 -10.26
N CYS A 146 0.71 -1.08 -9.56
CA CYS A 146 0.49 0.31 -9.92
C CYS A 146 1.69 1.21 -9.63
N MET A 147 1.79 2.28 -10.39
CA MET A 147 2.69 3.42 -10.13
C MET A 147 1.86 4.69 -9.96
N ILE A 148 1.93 5.31 -8.80
CA ILE A 148 1.36 6.63 -8.56
C ILE A 148 2.52 7.63 -8.63
N ALA A 149 2.45 8.55 -9.59
CA ALA A 149 3.50 9.54 -9.81
C ALA A 149 3.62 10.49 -8.60
N GLY A 150 4.83 11.00 -8.36
CA GLY A 150 5.08 11.95 -7.27
C GLY A 150 4.25 13.23 -7.39
N ALA A 151 3.97 13.86 -6.26
CA ALA A 151 3.14 15.06 -6.14
C ALA A 151 1.72 14.92 -6.72
N SER A 152 1.20 13.70 -6.79
CA SER A 152 -0.17 13.42 -7.18
C SER A 152 -1.10 13.46 -5.96
N ALA A 153 -2.37 13.81 -6.16
CA ALA A 153 -3.41 13.70 -5.13
C ALA A 153 -4.45 12.65 -5.56
N LEU A 154 -4.45 11.50 -4.89
CA LEU A 154 -5.25 10.35 -5.31
C LEU A 154 -6.54 10.25 -4.48
N SER A 155 -7.70 10.32 -5.14
CA SER A 155 -9.02 10.22 -4.52
C SER A 155 -9.93 9.16 -5.15
N GLN A 156 -9.43 8.42 -6.14
CA GLN A 156 -10.15 7.37 -6.85
C GLN A 156 -9.36 6.08 -6.86
N ASP A 157 -10.07 4.95 -7.02
CA ASP A 157 -9.45 3.65 -7.13
C ASP A 157 -8.63 3.53 -8.43
N ILE A 158 -7.52 2.80 -8.36
CA ILE A 158 -6.61 2.62 -9.51
C ILE A 158 -6.54 1.16 -9.89
N VAL A 159 -6.92 0.88 -11.13
CA VAL A 159 -6.92 -0.46 -11.73
C VAL A 159 -5.51 -1.05 -11.74
N PRO A 160 -5.33 -2.36 -11.44
CA PRO A 160 -4.03 -3.01 -11.42
C PRO A 160 -3.16 -2.72 -12.65
N PHE A 161 -1.86 -2.64 -12.44
CA PHE A 161 -0.81 -2.43 -13.45
C PHE A 161 -0.85 -1.07 -14.15
N CYS A 162 -1.62 -0.11 -13.63
CA CYS A 162 -1.74 1.22 -14.23
C CYS A 162 -0.78 2.24 -13.61
N LEU A 163 -0.48 3.29 -14.38
CA LEU A 163 0.16 4.50 -13.92
C LEU A 163 -0.90 5.60 -13.78
N ALA A 164 -0.92 6.26 -12.61
CA ALA A 164 -1.80 7.39 -12.34
C ALA A 164 -0.99 8.62 -11.93
N GLU A 165 -1.43 9.81 -12.35
CA GLU A 165 -0.77 11.06 -12.03
C GLU A 165 -1.73 12.26 -11.98
N GLY A 166 -1.30 13.32 -11.31
CA GLY A 166 -1.92 14.64 -11.30
C GLY A 166 -2.61 15.01 -9.99
N ASN A 167 -2.95 16.28 -9.85
CA ASN A 167 -3.80 16.77 -8.77
C ASN A 167 -5.27 16.48 -9.13
N ARG A 168 -5.92 15.56 -8.39
CA ARG A 168 -7.00 14.67 -8.79
C ARG A 168 -6.46 13.63 -9.78
N ALA A 169 -5.55 12.79 -9.29
CA ALA A 169 -4.86 11.80 -10.08
C ALA A 169 -5.83 10.89 -10.86
N SER A 170 -5.52 10.67 -12.12
CA SER A 170 -6.26 9.77 -12.99
C SER A 170 -5.31 8.80 -13.69
N ILE A 171 -5.84 7.66 -14.12
CA ILE A 171 -5.09 6.67 -14.90
C ILE A 171 -4.66 7.31 -16.22
N ARG A 172 -3.35 7.25 -16.52
CA ARG A 172 -2.75 7.79 -17.74
C ARG A 172 -2.36 6.71 -18.73
N SER A 173 -1.83 5.62 -18.22
CA SER A 173 -1.31 4.53 -19.04
C SER A 173 -1.19 3.25 -18.25
N LEU A 174 -0.86 2.16 -18.92
CA LEU A 174 -0.30 0.98 -18.28
C LEU A 174 1.08 1.35 -17.69
N ASN A 175 1.41 0.82 -16.51
CA ASN A 175 2.75 0.91 -15.92
C ASN A 175 3.73 -0.01 -16.67
N LEU A 176 4.12 0.39 -17.88
CA LEU A 176 5.00 -0.41 -18.73
C LEU A 176 6.35 -0.72 -18.10
N VAL A 177 6.88 0.18 -17.28
CA VAL A 177 8.17 -0.04 -16.61
C VAL A 177 8.03 -1.15 -15.55
N GLY A 178 7.00 -1.09 -14.74
CA GLY A 178 6.73 -2.09 -13.71
C GLY A 178 6.38 -3.46 -14.31
N THR A 179 5.52 -3.48 -15.32
CA THR A 179 5.10 -4.73 -15.98
C THR A 179 6.25 -5.44 -16.69
N ARG A 180 7.11 -4.71 -17.43
CA ARG A 180 8.30 -5.28 -18.10
C ARG A 180 9.36 -5.86 -17.16
N ARG A 181 9.40 -5.42 -15.91
CA ARG A 181 10.31 -5.97 -14.88
C ARG A 181 9.81 -7.29 -14.28
N ARG A 182 8.51 -7.55 -14.41
CA ARG A 182 7.83 -8.67 -13.74
C ARG A 182 7.36 -9.77 -14.70
N PHE A 183 7.04 -9.42 -15.91
CA PHE A 183 6.39 -10.30 -16.88
C PHE A 183 7.21 -10.41 -18.18
N ASP A 184 7.02 -11.51 -18.87
CA ASP A 184 7.55 -11.68 -20.22
C ASP A 184 6.86 -10.75 -21.24
N LYS A 185 7.41 -10.70 -22.44
CA LYS A 185 6.92 -9.83 -23.52
C LYS A 185 5.47 -10.12 -23.89
N ASP A 186 5.09 -11.38 -23.94
CA ASP A 186 3.76 -11.79 -24.38
C ASP A 186 2.70 -11.35 -23.38
N GLU A 187 2.97 -11.46 -22.08
CA GLU A 187 2.07 -10.99 -21.05
C GLU A 187 1.99 -9.45 -21.01
N VAL A 188 3.10 -8.74 -21.21
CA VAL A 188 3.09 -7.27 -21.36
C VAL A 188 2.25 -6.83 -22.54
N ASP A 189 2.32 -7.55 -23.67
CA ASP A 189 1.50 -7.27 -24.86
C ASP A 189 0.01 -7.57 -24.60
N ARG A 190 -0.32 -8.64 -23.85
CA ARG A 190 -1.71 -8.93 -23.41
C ARG A 190 -2.25 -7.81 -22.54
N LEU A 191 -1.52 -7.39 -21.51
CA LEU A 191 -1.90 -6.29 -20.63
C LEU A 191 -2.07 -4.98 -21.40
N SER A 192 -1.20 -4.71 -22.39
CA SER A 192 -1.28 -3.51 -23.22
C SER A 192 -2.53 -3.48 -24.09
N ARG A 193 -2.90 -4.63 -24.67
CA ARG A 193 -4.16 -4.78 -25.42
C ARG A 193 -5.37 -4.64 -24.50
N ALA A 194 -5.34 -5.30 -23.36
CA ALA A 194 -6.40 -5.21 -22.35
C ALA A 194 -6.63 -3.78 -21.89
N PHE A 195 -5.56 -3.03 -21.56
CA PHE A 195 -5.65 -1.63 -21.19
C PHE A 195 -6.36 -0.80 -22.28
N LYS A 196 -5.96 -0.93 -23.53
CA LYS A 196 -6.60 -0.22 -24.65
C LYS A 196 -8.07 -0.57 -24.81
N THR A 197 -8.44 -1.84 -24.58
CA THR A 197 -9.84 -2.30 -24.67
C THR A 197 -10.66 -1.77 -23.50
N LEU A 198 -10.15 -1.83 -22.28
CA LEU A 198 -10.84 -1.38 -21.08
C LEU A 198 -11.11 0.12 -21.11
N PHE A 199 -10.10 0.92 -21.45
CA PHE A 199 -10.17 2.38 -21.39
C PHE A 199 -10.53 3.05 -22.73
N ARG A 200 -11.04 2.29 -23.72
CA ARG A 200 -11.65 2.86 -24.92
C ARG A 200 -12.96 3.60 -24.58
N GLN A 201 -13.56 4.26 -25.56
CA GLN A 201 -14.90 4.87 -25.41
C GLN A 201 -15.95 3.83 -24.98
N GLY A 202 -16.89 4.25 -24.15
CA GLY A 202 -17.97 3.43 -23.63
C GLY A 202 -17.89 3.25 -22.10
N ASP A 203 -18.72 2.36 -21.59
CA ASP A 203 -18.78 2.06 -20.16
C ASP A 203 -17.65 1.12 -19.76
N LEU A 204 -16.87 1.52 -18.74
CA LEU A 204 -15.70 0.78 -18.28
C LEU A 204 -16.07 -0.62 -17.75
N LYS A 205 -17.21 -0.74 -17.04
CA LYS A 205 -17.66 -2.02 -16.49
C LYS A 205 -18.17 -2.96 -17.59
N GLU A 206 -18.83 -2.43 -18.59
CA GLU A 206 -19.25 -3.22 -19.77
C GLU A 206 -18.03 -3.73 -20.53
N ASN A 207 -17.03 -2.86 -20.79
CA ASN A 207 -15.78 -3.27 -21.41
C ASN A 207 -15.08 -4.39 -20.62
N ALA A 208 -15.07 -4.29 -19.27
CA ALA A 208 -14.47 -5.30 -18.40
C ALA A 208 -15.23 -6.65 -18.45
N LYS A 209 -16.56 -6.64 -18.45
CA LYS A 209 -17.38 -7.85 -18.61
C LYS A 209 -17.08 -8.56 -19.92
N ASN A 210 -17.15 -7.82 -21.03
CA ASN A 210 -16.94 -8.38 -22.37
C ASN A 210 -15.51 -8.93 -22.54
N LEU A 211 -14.51 -8.26 -21.96
CA LEU A 211 -13.12 -8.72 -22.02
C LEU A 211 -12.92 -9.99 -21.18
N LEU A 212 -13.61 -10.13 -20.06
CA LEU A 212 -13.46 -11.24 -19.12
C LEU A 212 -13.95 -12.57 -19.70
N GLU A 213 -15.00 -12.57 -20.57
CA GLU A 213 -15.65 -13.78 -21.11
C GLU A 213 -14.67 -14.72 -21.84
N ASN A 214 -13.66 -14.19 -22.52
CA ASN A 214 -12.71 -14.96 -23.33
C ASN A 214 -11.25 -14.76 -22.92
N GLN A 215 -11.01 -14.42 -21.64
CA GLN A 215 -9.68 -14.05 -21.17
C GLN A 215 -8.97 -15.22 -20.51
N GLU A 216 -7.75 -15.54 -20.97
CA GLU A 216 -6.89 -16.58 -20.37
C GLU A 216 -5.88 -16.00 -19.38
N SER A 217 -5.41 -14.77 -19.58
CA SER A 217 -4.44 -14.15 -18.68
C SER A 217 -5.04 -13.81 -17.32
N GLU A 218 -4.48 -14.38 -16.27
CA GLU A 218 -4.90 -14.09 -14.90
C GLU A 218 -4.69 -12.62 -14.51
N ASN A 219 -3.67 -11.96 -15.05
CA ASN A 219 -3.42 -10.55 -14.77
C ASN A 219 -4.46 -9.65 -15.44
N VAL A 220 -4.91 -9.99 -16.65
CA VAL A 220 -6.02 -9.28 -17.30
C VAL A 220 -7.32 -9.53 -16.54
N LYS A 221 -7.57 -10.74 -16.07
CA LYS A 221 -8.73 -11.03 -15.19
C LYS A 221 -8.70 -10.18 -13.93
N LYS A 222 -7.54 -10.01 -13.28
CA LYS A 222 -7.40 -9.11 -12.12
C LYS A 222 -7.83 -7.68 -12.45
N MET A 223 -7.45 -7.14 -13.61
CA MET A 223 -7.91 -5.79 -14.04
C MET A 223 -9.43 -5.74 -14.16
N CYS A 224 -10.02 -6.74 -14.82
CA CYS A 224 -11.47 -6.79 -15.04
C CYS A 224 -12.24 -6.94 -13.72
N HIS A 225 -11.85 -7.87 -12.85
CA HIS A 225 -12.49 -8.06 -11.54
C HIS A 225 -12.41 -6.79 -10.69
N PHE A 226 -11.24 -6.15 -10.62
CA PHE A 226 -11.07 -4.90 -9.88
C PHE A 226 -12.06 -3.83 -10.36
N ILE A 227 -12.21 -3.65 -11.70
CA ILE A 227 -13.16 -2.68 -12.28
C ILE A 227 -14.60 -3.03 -11.93
N LEU A 228 -14.96 -4.31 -11.90
CA LEU A 228 -16.33 -4.74 -11.59
C LEU A 228 -16.67 -4.56 -10.11
N GLU A 229 -15.71 -4.71 -9.22
CA GLU A 229 -15.86 -4.63 -7.77
C GLU A 229 -15.72 -3.21 -7.23
N THR A 230 -14.96 -2.34 -7.89
CA THR A 230 -14.71 -0.98 -7.41
C THR A 230 -15.97 -0.13 -7.38
N LYS A 231 -16.05 0.72 -6.36
CA LYS A 231 -17.17 1.66 -6.14
C LYS A 231 -16.79 3.12 -6.40
N ARG A 232 -15.52 3.39 -6.71
CA ARG A 232 -14.98 4.76 -6.81
C ARG A 232 -14.24 4.99 -8.12
#